data_e80ba9bffacb38876fc49b4d15782bb0
#
_entry.id   e80ba9bffacb38876fc49b4d15782bb0
#
_cell.length_a   1.000
_cell.length_b   1.000
_cell.length_c   1.000
_cell.angle_alpha   90.00
_cell.angle_beta   90.00
_cell.angle_gamma   90.00
#
_symmetry.space_group_name_H-M   'P 1'
#
loop_
_entity.id
_entity.type
_entity.pdbx_description
1 polymer ?
#
loop_
_entity_poly.entity_id
_entity_poly.type
_entity_poly.pdbx_seq_one_letter_code
_entity_poly.pdbx_strand_id
1 'polypeptide(L)'
;MNPAAAQKLDWRARNHPAYWAFLVHRISGLLLALFLPAHFWALSRAIEGAARLDAFLRWTESPWVRLAETGLVVLLAAHLAGGLRIMALELLAWRDGQKTAIALSAGASFAIGLAFLLQVF
;
A
#
# COMPACT_ATOMS: atom_id res chain seq x y z
N MET A 1 -19.54 10.86 34.06
CA MET A 1 -19.03 10.97 32.65
C MET A 1 -20.22 11.27 31.73
N ASN A 2 -20.23 12.42 31.10
CA ASN A 2 -21.35 12.84 30.24
C ASN A 2 -21.19 12.17 28.87
N PRO A 3 -22.08 11.25 28.46
CA PRO A 3 -21.98 10.58 27.16
C PRO A 3 -22.07 11.54 25.97
N ALA A 4 -22.70 12.71 26.15
CA ALA A 4 -22.73 13.75 25.11
C ALA A 4 -21.37 14.41 24.87
N ALA A 5 -20.45 14.35 25.83
CA ALA A 5 -19.08 14.86 25.66
C ALA A 5 -18.20 13.93 24.82
N ALA A 6 -18.54 12.63 24.76
CA ALA A 6 -17.83 11.64 23.95
C ALA A 6 -18.15 11.73 22.46
N GLN A 7 -19.22 12.43 22.09
CA GLN A 7 -19.67 12.57 20.70
C GLN A 7 -19.26 13.87 20.01
N LYS A 8 -18.50 14.73 20.68
CA LYS A 8 -17.84 15.80 19.94
C LYS A 8 -16.85 15.13 18.99
N LEU A 9 -17.26 15.05 17.73
CA LEU A 9 -16.38 14.73 16.61
C LEU A 9 -15.14 15.61 16.75
N ASP A 10 -14.15 15.10 17.43
CA ASP A 10 -12.92 15.84 17.64
C ASP A 10 -12.17 15.88 16.32
N TRP A 11 -12.20 17.02 15.67
CA TRP A 11 -11.42 17.31 14.48
C TRP A 11 -9.95 16.93 14.65
N ARG A 12 -9.45 16.96 15.87
CA ARG A 12 -8.09 16.57 16.24
C ARG A 12 -7.86 15.07 16.07
N ALA A 13 -8.89 14.24 16.25
CA ALA A 13 -8.79 12.80 16.05
C ALA A 13 -8.52 12.45 14.58
N ARG A 14 -9.03 13.25 13.64
CA ARG A 14 -8.81 13.05 12.19
C ARG A 14 -7.39 13.40 11.75
N ASN A 15 -6.70 14.26 12.48
CA ASN A 15 -5.31 14.60 12.22
C ASN A 15 -4.31 13.69 12.94
N HIS A 16 -4.79 12.72 13.70
CA HIS A 16 -3.92 11.77 14.39
C HIS A 16 -3.24 10.83 13.36
N PRO A 17 -1.92 10.56 13.48
CA PRO A 17 -1.23 9.65 12.56
C PRO A 17 -1.88 8.27 12.42
N ALA A 18 -2.50 7.75 13.47
CA ALA A 18 -3.19 6.46 13.43
C ALA A 18 -4.41 6.46 12.50
N TYR A 19 -5.14 7.58 12.40
CA TYR A 19 -6.26 7.73 11.48
C TYR A 19 -5.77 7.70 10.02
N TRP A 20 -4.70 8.42 9.71
CA TRP A 20 -4.09 8.42 8.38
C TRP A 20 -3.53 7.05 8.01
N ALA A 21 -2.90 6.35 8.95
CA ALA A 21 -2.42 4.98 8.74
C ALA A 21 -3.58 4.02 8.43
N PHE A 22 -4.68 4.13 9.15
CA PHE A 22 -5.90 3.37 8.89
C PHE A 22 -6.45 3.65 7.50
N LEU A 23 -6.56 4.93 7.12
CA LEU A 23 -7.10 5.34 5.84
C LEU A 23 -6.21 4.87 4.68
N VAL A 24 -4.90 5.03 4.79
CA VAL A 24 -3.92 4.55 3.80
C VAL A 24 -4.00 3.04 3.64
N HIS A 25 -4.07 2.30 4.73
CA HIS A 25 -4.18 0.84 4.69
C HIS A 25 -5.46 0.39 4.00
N ARG A 26 -6.59 1.02 4.31
CA ARG A 26 -7.89 0.71 3.71
C ARG A 26 -7.93 1.04 2.22
N ILE A 27 -7.49 2.23 1.84
CA ILE A 27 -7.48 2.67 0.43
C ILE A 27 -6.53 1.81 -0.38
N SER A 28 -5.31 1.56 0.11
CA SER A 28 -4.35 0.71 -0.57
C SER A 28 -4.88 -0.70 -0.76
N GLY A 29 -5.54 -1.28 0.24
CA GLY A 29 -6.18 -2.59 0.13
C GLY A 29 -7.27 -2.65 -0.92
N LEU A 30 -8.13 -1.64 -0.99
CA LEU A 30 -9.19 -1.55 -2.01
C LEU A 30 -8.62 -1.42 -3.42
N LEU A 31 -7.62 -0.57 -3.61
CA LEU A 31 -6.96 -0.38 -4.90
C LEU A 31 -6.22 -1.66 -5.35
N LEU A 32 -5.55 -2.34 -4.44
CA LEU A 32 -4.88 -3.61 -4.72
C LEU A 32 -5.89 -4.70 -5.07
N ALA A 33 -7.02 -4.78 -4.36
CA ALA A 33 -8.09 -5.72 -4.68
C ALA A 33 -8.69 -5.46 -6.07
N LEU A 34 -8.88 -4.20 -6.42
CA LEU A 34 -9.37 -3.80 -7.74
C LEU A 34 -8.35 -4.12 -8.84
N PHE A 35 -7.07 -4.10 -8.53
CA PHE A 35 -6.00 -4.47 -9.46
C PHE A 35 -5.90 -5.98 -9.71
N LEU A 36 -6.35 -6.84 -8.80
CA LEU A 36 -6.20 -8.29 -8.91
C LEU A 36 -6.70 -8.89 -10.23
N PRO A 37 -7.87 -8.51 -10.77
CA PRO A 37 -8.32 -9.03 -12.07
C PRO A 37 -7.34 -8.70 -13.20
N ALA A 38 -6.81 -7.48 -13.22
CA ALA A 38 -5.80 -7.07 -14.20
C ALA A 38 -4.49 -7.86 -14.04
N HIS A 39 -4.08 -8.12 -12.80
CA HIS A 39 -2.91 -8.93 -12.50
C HIS A 39 -3.07 -10.37 -13.00
N PHE A 40 -4.21 -11.00 -12.74
CA PHE A 40 -4.47 -12.35 -13.25
C PHE A 40 -4.54 -12.40 -14.77
N TRP A 41 -5.11 -11.37 -15.40
CA TRP A 41 -5.08 -11.25 -16.84
C TRP A 41 -3.65 -11.18 -17.38
N ALA A 42 -2.78 -10.38 -16.75
CA ALA A 42 -1.36 -10.29 -17.12
C ALA A 42 -0.65 -11.65 -16.97
N LEU A 43 -0.90 -12.38 -15.88
CA LEU A 43 -0.35 -13.72 -15.67
C LEU A 43 -0.82 -14.71 -16.73
N SER A 44 -2.04 -14.56 -17.25
CA SER A 44 -2.57 -15.41 -18.30
C SER A 44 -1.78 -15.30 -19.62
N ARG A 45 -1.09 -14.18 -19.85
CA ARG A 45 -0.22 -14.03 -21.03
C ARG A 45 0.93 -15.03 -21.03
N ALA A 46 1.47 -15.35 -19.84
CA ALA A 46 2.51 -16.36 -19.71
C ALA A 46 2.04 -17.76 -20.09
N ILE A 47 0.77 -18.09 -19.83
CA ILE A 47 0.17 -19.39 -20.18
C ILE A 47 -0.06 -19.52 -21.70
N GLU A 48 -0.32 -18.41 -22.37
CA GLU A 48 -0.57 -18.39 -23.82
C GLU A 48 0.67 -18.58 -24.69
N GLY A 49 1.86 -18.57 -24.08
CA GLY A 49 3.14 -18.80 -24.74
C GLY A 49 4.10 -17.62 -24.67
N ALA A 50 5.36 -17.91 -24.97
CA ALA A 50 6.45 -16.94 -24.86
C ALA A 50 6.24 -15.67 -25.70
N ALA A 51 5.76 -15.81 -26.93
CA ALA A 51 5.53 -14.66 -27.83
C ALA A 51 4.50 -13.68 -27.28
N ARG A 52 3.45 -14.20 -26.62
CA ARG A 52 2.41 -13.36 -25.98
C ARG A 52 2.96 -12.65 -24.77
N LEU A 53 3.72 -13.35 -23.96
CA LEU A 53 4.38 -12.79 -22.78
C LEU A 53 5.37 -11.69 -23.21
N ASP A 54 6.22 -11.94 -24.18
CA ASP A 54 7.20 -10.96 -24.68
C ASP A 54 6.54 -9.70 -25.22
N ALA A 55 5.44 -9.84 -25.95
CA ALA A 55 4.68 -8.70 -26.44
C ALA A 55 4.08 -7.87 -25.30
N PHE A 56 3.57 -8.54 -24.26
CA PHE A 56 3.06 -7.88 -23.07
C PHE A 56 4.18 -7.16 -22.30
N LEU A 57 5.33 -7.81 -22.10
CA LEU A 57 6.48 -7.21 -21.41
C LEU A 57 7.03 -5.99 -22.14
N ARG A 58 7.07 -6.01 -23.48
CA ARG A 58 7.44 -4.82 -24.27
C ARG A 58 6.48 -3.66 -24.06
N TRP A 59 5.18 -3.95 -23.94
CA TRP A 59 4.20 -2.91 -23.65
C TRP A 59 4.43 -2.30 -22.26
N THR A 60 4.83 -3.10 -21.25
CA THR A 60 5.13 -2.61 -19.91
C THR A 60 6.39 -1.74 -19.83
N GLU A 61 7.21 -1.70 -20.87
CA GLU A 61 8.38 -0.83 -20.95
C GLU A 61 8.01 0.64 -21.17
N SER A 62 6.76 0.95 -21.51
CA SER A 62 6.33 2.34 -21.67
C SER A 62 6.43 3.12 -20.37
N PRO A 63 6.84 4.42 -20.40
CA PRO A 63 7.02 5.20 -19.18
C PRO A 63 5.77 5.28 -18.29
N TRP A 64 4.61 5.33 -18.88
CA TRP A 64 3.33 5.40 -18.17
C TRP A 64 3.03 4.12 -17.41
N VAL A 65 3.29 2.97 -18.00
CA VAL A 65 3.11 1.67 -17.36
C VAL A 65 4.12 1.51 -16.22
N ARG A 66 5.37 1.92 -16.42
CA ARG A 66 6.40 1.90 -15.37
C ARG A 66 6.03 2.76 -14.17
N LEU A 67 5.44 3.94 -14.40
CA LEU A 67 4.92 4.78 -13.32
C LEU A 67 3.77 4.09 -12.58
N ALA A 68 2.85 3.46 -13.30
CA ALA A 68 1.74 2.71 -12.71
C ALA A 68 2.25 1.52 -11.88
N GLU A 69 3.22 0.78 -12.38
CA GLU A 69 3.87 -0.32 -11.66
C GLU A 69 4.55 0.18 -10.37
N THR A 70 5.26 1.30 -10.45
CA THR A 70 5.87 1.94 -9.28
C THR A 70 4.80 2.31 -8.25
N GLY A 71 3.70 2.90 -8.68
CA GLY A 71 2.56 3.21 -7.81
C GLY A 71 1.99 1.97 -7.13
N LEU A 72 1.84 0.87 -7.86
CA LEU A 72 1.38 -0.40 -7.30
C LEU A 72 2.35 -0.99 -6.28
N VAL A 73 3.65 -0.90 -6.54
CA VAL A 73 4.68 -1.35 -5.58
C VAL A 73 4.62 -0.53 -4.29
N VAL A 74 4.46 0.78 -4.39
CA VAL A 74 4.29 1.66 -3.22
C VAL A 74 3.02 1.31 -2.45
N LEU A 75 1.90 1.10 -3.15
CA LEU A 75 0.63 0.69 -2.52
C LEU A 75 0.78 -0.65 -1.79
N LEU A 76 1.44 -1.61 -2.42
CA LEU A 76 1.68 -2.92 -1.81
C LEU A 76 2.57 -2.81 -0.58
N ALA A 77 3.65 -2.04 -0.65
CA ALA A 77 4.55 -1.82 0.47
C ALA A 77 3.84 -1.11 1.64
N ALA A 78 3.07 -0.07 1.35
CA ALA A 78 2.29 0.66 2.35
C ALA A 78 1.22 -0.23 2.99
N HIS A 79 0.54 -1.03 2.19
CA HIS A 79 -0.49 -1.95 2.66
C HIS A 79 0.11 -3.05 3.55
N LEU A 80 1.21 -3.65 3.12
CA LEU A 80 1.92 -4.67 3.89
C LEU A 80 2.45 -4.10 5.22
N ALA A 81 3.12 -2.95 5.17
CA ALA A 81 3.65 -2.30 6.36
C ALA A 81 2.54 -1.92 7.35
N GLY A 82 1.43 -1.37 6.84
CA GLY A 82 0.25 -1.05 7.64
C GLY A 82 -0.38 -2.30 8.25
N GLY A 83 -0.49 -3.38 7.50
CA GLY A 83 -1.00 -4.66 7.96
C GLY A 83 -0.12 -5.29 9.05
N LEU A 84 1.19 -5.28 8.86
CA LEU A 84 2.14 -5.76 9.87
C LEU A 84 2.05 -4.94 11.16
N ARG A 85 1.89 -3.63 11.05
CA ARG A 85 1.67 -2.76 12.20
C ARG A 85 0.41 -3.15 12.97
N ILE A 86 -0.72 -3.35 12.27
CA ILE A 86 -1.98 -3.75 12.89
C ILE A 86 -1.82 -5.11 13.59
N MET A 87 -1.20 -6.08 12.92
CA MET A 87 -0.93 -7.40 13.50
C MET A 87 -0.04 -7.31 14.74
N ALA A 88 0.99 -6.48 14.70
CA ALA A 88 1.87 -6.27 15.85
C ALA A 88 1.12 -5.67 17.04
N LEU A 89 0.23 -4.71 16.80
CA LEU A 89 -0.60 -4.10 17.85
C LEU A 89 -1.56 -5.09 18.47
N GLU A 90 -2.15 -5.97 17.68
CA GLU A 90 -3.13 -6.94 18.14
C GLU A 90 -2.48 -8.15 18.84
N LEU A 91 -1.40 -8.67 18.27
CA LEU A 91 -0.77 -9.91 18.76
C LEU A 91 0.26 -9.66 19.87
N LEU A 92 0.98 -8.53 19.81
CA LEU A 92 2.06 -8.21 20.73
C LEU A 92 1.65 -7.23 21.83
N ALA A 93 0.40 -6.80 21.87
CA ALA A 93 -0.12 -5.78 22.80
C ALA A 93 0.77 -4.52 22.86
N TRP A 94 1.42 -4.18 21.76
CA TRP A 94 2.35 -3.06 21.68
C TRP A 94 1.57 -1.74 21.61
N ARG A 95 1.50 -1.06 22.76
CA ARG A 95 0.73 0.18 22.89
C ARG A 95 1.58 1.44 22.73
N ASP A 96 2.89 1.33 22.97
CA ASP A 96 3.83 2.43 22.91
C ASP A 96 4.56 2.46 21.55
N GLY A 97 4.91 3.65 21.07
CA GLY A 97 5.68 3.80 19.84
C GLY A 97 4.88 3.73 18.55
N GLN A 98 3.56 3.93 18.57
CA GLN A 98 2.72 3.92 17.36
C GLN A 98 3.18 4.93 16.31
N LYS A 99 3.57 6.13 16.74
CA LYS A 99 4.10 7.17 15.83
C LYS A 99 5.38 6.71 15.14
N THR A 100 6.27 6.07 15.88
CA THR A 100 7.50 5.50 15.34
C THR A 100 7.21 4.38 14.35
N ALA A 101 6.27 3.48 14.68
CA ALA A 101 5.85 2.40 13.79
C ALA A 101 5.27 2.94 12.49
N ILE A 102 4.44 3.98 12.55
CA ILE A 102 3.86 4.63 11.36
C ILE A 102 4.96 5.30 10.53
N ALA A 103 5.89 6.01 11.16
CA ALA A 103 7.01 6.66 10.48
C ALA A 103 7.92 5.64 9.79
N LEU A 104 8.25 4.52 10.46
CA LEU A 104 9.04 3.44 9.88
C LEU A 104 8.31 2.78 8.70
N SER A 105 7.01 2.55 8.82
CA SER A 105 6.20 1.99 7.74
C SER A 105 6.16 2.92 6.52
N ALA A 106 5.95 4.21 6.73
CA ALA A 106 5.95 5.21 5.67
C ALA A 106 7.32 5.33 5.01
N GLY A 107 8.39 5.38 5.81
CA GLY A 107 9.77 5.45 5.32
C GLY A 107 10.16 4.21 4.53
N ALA A 108 9.83 3.02 5.02
CA ALA A 108 10.08 1.76 4.33
C ALA A 108 9.32 1.68 3.00
N SER A 109 8.05 2.06 2.98
CA SER A 109 7.23 2.07 1.76
C SER A 109 7.79 3.03 0.71
N PHE A 110 8.21 4.22 1.13
CA PHE A 110 8.81 5.21 0.25
C PHE A 110 10.17 4.72 -0.29
N ALA A 111 11.01 4.14 0.57
CA ALA A 111 12.31 3.61 0.17
C ALA A 111 12.17 2.47 -0.85
N ILE A 112 11.23 1.55 -0.65
CA ILE A 112 10.95 0.46 -1.59
C ILE A 112 10.45 1.01 -2.92
N GLY A 113 9.53 1.97 -2.90
CA GLY A 113 9.04 2.62 -4.10
C GLY A 113 10.13 3.35 -4.87
N LEU A 114 11.01 4.06 -4.17
CA LEU A 114 12.14 4.75 -4.77
C LEU A 114 13.16 3.78 -5.37
N ALA A 115 13.50 2.71 -4.64
CA ALA A 115 14.39 1.67 -5.13
C ALA A 115 13.85 1.02 -6.41
N PHE A 116 12.56 0.71 -6.44
CA PHE A 116 11.90 0.19 -7.63
C PHE A 116 11.97 1.18 -8.80
N LEU A 117 11.63 2.45 -8.54
CA LEU A 117 11.68 3.50 -9.55
C LEU A 117 13.07 3.63 -10.18
N LEU A 118 14.12 3.62 -9.35
CA LEU A 118 15.50 3.72 -9.83
C LEU A 118 15.95 2.50 -10.64
N GLN A 119 15.37 1.33 -10.40
CA GLN A 119 15.68 0.14 -11.19
C GLN A 119 14.94 0.11 -12.54
N VAL A 120 13.77 0.71 -12.60
CA VAL A 120 12.89 0.67 -13.77
C VAL A 120 13.22 1.79 -14.77
N PHE A 121 13.71 2.92 -14.29
CA PHE A 121 14.16 4.07 -15.09
C PHE A 121 15.67 4.24 -15.03
#